data_acd5249770811b44bdcb4b437d136a88
#
_entry.id   acd5249770811b44bdcb4b437d136a88
#
_cell.length_a   1.000
_cell.length_b   1.000
_cell.length_c   1.000
_cell.angle_alpha   90.00
_cell.angle_beta   90.00
_cell.angle_gamma   90.00
#
_symmetry.space_group_name_H-M   'P 1'
#
loop_
_entity.id
_entity.type
_entity.pdbx_description
1 polymer ?
#
loop_
_entity_poly.entity_id
_entity_poly.type
_entity_poly.pdbx_seq_one_letter_code
_entity_poly.pdbx_strand_id
1 'polypeptide(L)'
;ERARMGLFLAMQYPSEIPGITNAEFLRAAMNAGKEDDEKISVREFITKLDEKMELLNMKEEMAERYLNEGFSGGEKKRNEILQLLMLEPTFALLDEIDSGLDIDALKVVSKGVNAMRGEGFGAMIITHYQRLLNYITPDVVHVMMEGRVVLSGGPELAARLEREGYAK
;
A
#
# COMPACT_ATOMS: atom_id res chain seq x y z
N GLU A 1 11.41 3.74 -14.82
CA GLU A 1 12.11 4.97 -14.38
C GLU A 1 11.60 5.43 -13.02
N ARG A 2 10.30 5.79 -12.85
CA ARG A 2 9.72 6.30 -11.58
C ARG A 2 9.89 5.34 -10.40
N ALA A 3 9.64 4.04 -10.59
CA ALA A 3 9.82 3.03 -9.54
C ALA A 3 11.28 2.96 -9.05
N ARG A 4 12.27 3.10 -9.96
CA ARG A 4 13.70 3.15 -9.59
C ARG A 4 14.08 4.44 -8.84
N MET A 5 13.27 5.48 -8.93
CA MET A 5 13.41 6.72 -8.16
C MET A 5 12.75 6.63 -6.78
N GLY A 6 12.21 5.47 -6.42
CA GLY A 6 11.56 5.24 -5.14
C GLY A 6 10.09 5.64 -5.09
N LEU A 7 9.41 5.80 -6.23
CA LEU A 7 7.98 6.08 -6.27
C LEU A 7 7.19 4.78 -6.42
N PHE A 8 6.23 4.55 -5.53
CA PHE A 8 5.29 3.44 -5.55
C PHE A 8 3.86 3.94 -5.82
N LEU A 9 3.08 3.15 -6.53
CA LEU A 9 1.66 3.42 -6.78
C LEU A 9 0.85 2.16 -6.45
N ALA A 10 -0.02 2.24 -5.43
CA ALA A 10 -1.09 1.29 -5.21
C ALA A 10 -2.34 1.78 -5.94
N MET A 11 -2.84 0.96 -6.85
CA MET A 11 -3.97 1.32 -7.72
C MET A 11 -5.30 0.99 -7.05
N GLN A 12 -6.35 1.75 -7.38
CA GLN A 12 -7.72 1.42 -6.97
C GLN A 12 -8.10 -0.01 -7.40
N TYR A 13 -7.73 -0.40 -8.62
CA TYR A 13 -7.94 -1.75 -9.17
C TYR A 13 -6.60 -2.37 -9.59
N PRO A 14 -6.00 -3.21 -8.72
CA PRO A 14 -4.74 -3.88 -9.04
C PRO A 14 -4.86 -4.81 -10.25
N SER A 15 -3.92 -4.69 -11.17
CA SER A 15 -3.89 -5.53 -12.38
C SER A 15 -3.54 -6.98 -12.05
N GLU A 16 -4.13 -7.90 -12.79
CA GLU A 16 -3.78 -9.32 -12.76
C GLU A 16 -2.70 -9.58 -13.83
N ILE A 17 -1.67 -10.33 -13.45
CA ILE A 17 -0.61 -10.74 -14.39
C ILE A 17 -0.47 -12.26 -14.32
N PRO A 18 -1.10 -13.00 -15.24
CA PRO A 18 -0.97 -14.45 -15.29
C PRO A 18 0.44 -14.87 -15.70
N GLY A 19 0.87 -16.02 -15.20
CA GLY A 19 2.15 -16.62 -15.59
C GLY A 19 3.38 -16.15 -14.80
N ILE A 20 3.23 -15.21 -13.87
CA ILE A 20 4.27 -14.84 -12.92
C ILE A 20 3.71 -14.89 -11.50
N THR A 21 4.38 -15.59 -10.60
CA THR A 21 3.97 -15.67 -9.20
C THR A 21 4.26 -14.37 -8.44
N ASN A 22 3.57 -14.17 -7.30
CA ASN A 22 3.86 -13.02 -6.43
C ASN A 22 5.33 -12.99 -6.00
N ALA A 23 5.89 -14.13 -5.60
CA ALA A 23 7.28 -14.22 -5.17
C ALA A 23 8.26 -13.89 -6.30
N GLU A 24 8.04 -14.43 -7.51
CA GLU A 24 8.88 -14.12 -8.68
C GLU A 24 8.81 -12.63 -9.05
N PHE A 25 7.60 -12.06 -9.09
CA PHE A 25 7.40 -10.64 -9.38
C PHE A 25 8.12 -9.76 -8.37
N LEU A 26 7.92 -10.02 -7.06
CA LEU A 26 8.54 -9.23 -5.99
C LEU A 26 10.06 -9.30 -6.04
N ARG A 27 10.62 -10.50 -6.20
CA ARG A 27 12.07 -10.68 -6.29
C ARG A 27 12.65 -9.99 -7.53
N ALA A 28 12.00 -10.10 -8.67
CA ALA A 28 12.40 -9.40 -9.89
C ALA A 28 12.35 -7.88 -9.72
N ALA A 29 11.28 -7.35 -9.10
CA ALA A 29 11.14 -5.93 -8.84
C ALA A 29 12.19 -5.39 -7.87
N MET A 30 12.50 -6.12 -6.78
CA MET A 30 13.54 -5.77 -5.80
C MET A 30 14.95 -5.73 -6.41
N ASN A 31 15.19 -6.56 -7.42
CA ASN A 31 16.48 -6.66 -8.10
C ASN A 31 16.58 -5.78 -9.36
N ALA A 32 15.49 -5.13 -9.74
CA ALA A 32 15.44 -4.35 -10.96
C ALA A 32 16.41 -3.15 -10.94
N GLY A 33 17.42 -3.19 -11.82
CA GLY A 33 18.43 -2.14 -11.95
C GLY A 33 19.58 -2.22 -10.97
N LYS A 34 19.72 -3.34 -10.24
CA LYS A 34 20.86 -3.64 -9.37
C LYS A 34 21.91 -4.47 -10.11
N GLU A 35 23.17 -4.23 -9.78
CA GLU A 35 24.27 -5.10 -10.20
C GLU A 35 24.20 -6.45 -9.47
N ASP A 36 24.93 -7.47 -9.97
CA ASP A 36 24.78 -8.85 -9.46
C ASP A 36 25.12 -9.01 -7.98
N ASP A 37 26.07 -8.27 -7.48
CA ASP A 37 26.50 -8.25 -6.07
C ASP A 37 25.56 -7.48 -5.14
N GLU A 38 24.69 -6.64 -5.69
CA GLU A 38 23.68 -5.86 -4.94
C GLU A 38 22.31 -6.59 -4.85
N LYS A 39 22.16 -7.69 -5.61
CA LYS A 39 20.88 -8.43 -5.65
C LYS A 39 20.62 -9.15 -4.34
N ILE A 40 19.35 -9.09 -3.89
CA ILE A 40 18.93 -9.83 -2.70
C ILE A 40 19.13 -11.34 -2.90
N SER A 41 19.77 -12.01 -1.95
CA SER A 41 19.91 -13.45 -1.96
C SER A 41 18.55 -14.14 -1.83
N VAL A 42 18.43 -15.39 -2.29
CA VAL A 42 17.19 -16.18 -2.18
C VAL A 42 16.77 -16.33 -0.72
N ARG A 43 17.71 -16.60 0.18
CA ARG A 43 17.44 -16.78 1.60
C ARG A 43 16.89 -15.51 2.26
N GLU A 44 17.56 -14.37 2.02
CA GLU A 44 17.10 -13.07 2.56
C GLU A 44 15.74 -12.69 2.02
N PHE A 45 15.51 -12.93 0.71
CA PHE A 45 14.22 -12.67 0.09
C PHE A 45 13.10 -13.48 0.76
N ILE A 46 13.29 -14.80 0.94
CA ILE A 46 12.29 -15.67 1.58
C ILE A 46 12.01 -15.20 3.00
N THR A 47 13.07 -14.97 3.81
CA THR A 47 12.90 -14.47 5.19
C THR A 47 12.10 -13.17 5.23
N LYS A 48 12.44 -12.20 4.39
CA LYS A 48 11.72 -10.92 4.31
C LYS A 48 10.28 -11.10 3.85
N LEU A 49 10.04 -11.97 2.87
CA LEU A 49 8.70 -12.24 2.35
C LEU A 49 7.81 -12.84 3.44
N ASP A 50 8.28 -13.86 4.15
CA ASP A 50 7.55 -14.53 5.22
C ASP A 50 7.16 -13.55 6.34
N GLU A 51 8.11 -12.72 6.81
CA GLU A 51 7.86 -11.68 7.81
C GLU A 51 6.76 -10.69 7.37
N LYS A 52 6.79 -10.23 6.12
CA LYS A 52 5.80 -9.27 5.61
C LYS A 52 4.45 -9.91 5.35
N MET A 53 4.42 -11.16 4.91
CA MET A 53 3.18 -11.92 4.74
C MET A 53 2.51 -12.20 6.10
N GLU A 54 3.28 -12.57 7.12
CA GLU A 54 2.77 -12.73 8.50
C GLU A 54 2.17 -11.41 9.01
N LEU A 55 2.87 -10.27 8.84
CA LEU A 55 2.38 -8.94 9.23
C LEU A 55 1.00 -8.62 8.64
N LEU A 56 0.76 -9.09 7.42
CA LEU A 56 -0.47 -8.84 6.64
C LEU A 56 -1.50 -9.98 6.76
N ASN A 57 -1.29 -10.96 7.65
CA ASN A 57 -2.14 -12.14 7.78
C ASN A 57 -2.41 -12.82 6.42
N MET A 58 -1.38 -12.92 5.57
CA MET A 58 -1.44 -13.60 4.28
C MET A 58 -0.97 -15.03 4.43
N LYS A 59 -1.61 -15.95 3.73
CA LYS A 59 -1.22 -17.36 3.70
C LYS A 59 0.01 -17.54 2.82
N GLU A 60 0.92 -18.43 3.20
CA GLU A 60 2.15 -18.75 2.44
C GLU A 60 1.86 -19.14 0.98
N GLU A 61 0.79 -19.90 0.74
CA GLU A 61 0.36 -20.31 -0.60
C GLU A 61 0.15 -19.13 -1.56
N MET A 62 -0.13 -17.93 -1.04
CA MET A 62 -0.33 -16.75 -1.88
C MET A 62 0.97 -16.26 -2.54
N ALA A 63 2.14 -16.62 -2.01
CA ALA A 63 3.42 -16.32 -2.64
C ALA A 63 3.60 -17.05 -3.98
N GLU A 64 3.04 -18.26 -4.09
CA GLU A 64 3.15 -19.13 -5.27
C GLU A 64 2.02 -18.91 -6.30
N ARG A 65 0.96 -18.19 -5.93
CA ARG A 65 -0.13 -17.85 -6.86
C ARG A 65 0.30 -16.75 -7.81
N TYR A 66 -0.26 -16.76 -9.01
CA TYR A 66 -0.03 -15.71 -10.00
C TYR A 66 -0.50 -14.34 -9.48
N LEU A 67 0.24 -13.30 -9.86
CA LEU A 67 0.05 -11.95 -9.33
C LEU A 67 -1.40 -11.47 -9.52
N ASN A 68 -2.10 -11.36 -8.40
CA ASN A 68 -3.49 -10.92 -8.29
C ASN A 68 -4.54 -11.80 -9.00
N GLU A 69 -4.15 -12.88 -9.69
CA GLU A 69 -5.08 -13.72 -10.44
C GLU A 69 -6.01 -14.50 -9.50
N GLY A 70 -7.32 -14.29 -9.67
CA GLY A 70 -8.35 -14.91 -8.86
C GLY A 70 -8.32 -14.51 -7.38
N PHE A 71 -7.67 -13.41 -7.03
CA PHE A 71 -7.69 -12.86 -5.68
C PHE A 71 -9.00 -12.12 -5.43
N SER A 72 -9.54 -12.25 -4.22
CA SER A 72 -10.61 -11.37 -3.74
C SER A 72 -10.12 -9.91 -3.64
N GLY A 73 -11.03 -8.95 -3.58
CA GLY A 73 -10.66 -7.54 -3.41
C GLY A 73 -9.75 -7.29 -2.21
N GLY A 74 -10.05 -7.90 -1.07
CA GLY A 74 -9.23 -7.79 0.14
C GLY A 74 -7.84 -8.43 0.01
N GLU A 75 -7.74 -9.55 -0.71
CA GLU A 75 -6.44 -10.19 -1.01
C GLU A 75 -5.61 -9.34 -1.95
N LYS A 76 -6.21 -8.73 -2.99
CA LYS A 76 -5.53 -7.80 -3.90
C LYS A 76 -4.95 -6.60 -3.15
N LYS A 77 -5.75 -5.99 -2.26
CA LYS A 77 -5.27 -4.86 -1.46
C LYS A 77 -4.15 -5.23 -0.48
N ARG A 78 -4.27 -6.38 0.21
CA ARG A 78 -3.16 -6.89 1.02
C ARG A 78 -1.90 -7.17 0.20
N ASN A 79 -2.06 -7.70 -1.01
CA ASN A 79 -0.94 -7.95 -1.91
C ASN A 79 -0.27 -6.66 -2.39
N GLU A 80 -1.00 -5.58 -2.62
CA GLU A 80 -0.41 -4.26 -2.91
C GLU A 80 0.40 -3.72 -1.71
N ILE A 81 -0.11 -3.89 -0.49
CA ILE A 81 0.64 -3.49 0.70
C ILE A 81 1.85 -4.41 0.94
N LEU A 82 1.76 -5.70 0.58
CA LEU A 82 2.93 -6.57 0.56
C LEU A 82 4.02 -6.03 -0.39
N GLN A 83 3.63 -5.62 -1.60
CA GLN A 83 4.55 -5.00 -2.55
C GLN A 83 5.19 -3.72 -1.98
N LEU A 84 4.39 -2.86 -1.33
CA LEU A 84 4.89 -1.66 -0.65
C LEU A 84 5.96 -2.01 0.39
N LEU A 85 5.68 -2.98 1.25
CA LEU A 85 6.59 -3.42 2.33
C LEU A 85 7.86 -4.10 1.82
N MET A 86 7.78 -4.82 0.70
CA MET A 86 8.93 -5.51 0.10
C MET A 86 9.84 -4.56 -0.66
N LEU A 87 9.26 -3.60 -1.39
CA LEU A 87 9.99 -2.68 -2.26
C LEU A 87 10.57 -1.47 -1.52
N GLU A 88 10.04 -1.13 -0.33
CA GLU A 88 10.50 -0.04 0.54
C GLU A 88 10.74 1.27 -0.23
N PRO A 89 9.73 1.80 -0.94
CA PRO A 89 9.88 3.04 -1.68
C PRO A 89 10.08 4.23 -0.74
N THR A 90 10.62 5.34 -1.27
CA THR A 90 10.72 6.60 -0.51
C THR A 90 9.40 7.38 -0.51
N PHE A 91 8.56 7.17 -1.52
CA PHE A 91 7.24 7.82 -1.59
C PHE A 91 6.19 6.89 -2.18
N ALA A 92 5.01 6.84 -1.56
CA ALA A 92 3.88 6.04 -2.04
C ALA A 92 2.65 6.90 -2.34
N LEU A 93 2.03 6.63 -3.50
CA LEU A 93 0.68 7.06 -3.84
C LEU A 93 -0.26 5.88 -3.61
N LEU A 94 -1.20 6.03 -2.68
CA LEU A 94 -2.10 4.97 -2.25
C LEU A 94 -3.54 5.37 -2.63
N ASP A 95 -4.02 4.80 -3.75
CA ASP A 95 -5.31 5.17 -4.32
C ASP A 95 -6.41 4.21 -3.85
N GLU A 96 -7.30 4.72 -2.98
CA GLU A 96 -8.44 4.00 -2.41
C GLU A 96 -8.07 2.58 -1.89
N ILE A 97 -7.01 2.48 -1.12
CA ILE A 97 -6.53 1.19 -0.56
C ILE A 97 -7.52 0.54 0.40
N ASP A 98 -8.52 1.28 0.85
CA ASP A 98 -9.59 0.90 1.78
C ASP A 98 -10.91 0.53 1.09
N SER A 99 -10.99 0.72 -0.23
CA SER A 99 -12.20 0.43 -1.00
C SER A 99 -12.55 -1.06 -0.98
N GLY A 100 -13.81 -1.38 -0.62
CA GLY A 100 -14.30 -2.75 -0.59
C GLY A 100 -13.76 -3.63 0.55
N LEU A 101 -13.01 -3.08 1.50
CA LEU A 101 -12.50 -3.81 2.65
C LEU A 101 -13.52 -3.86 3.80
N ASP A 102 -13.60 -5.01 4.46
CA ASP A 102 -14.19 -5.12 5.79
C ASP A 102 -13.26 -4.49 6.85
N ILE A 103 -13.75 -4.41 8.09
CA ILE A 103 -13.01 -3.75 9.19
C ILE A 103 -11.68 -4.47 9.50
N ASP A 104 -11.65 -5.79 9.41
CA ASP A 104 -10.46 -6.56 9.77
C ASP A 104 -9.39 -6.48 8.66
N ALA A 105 -9.78 -6.55 7.41
CA ALA A 105 -8.89 -6.30 6.28
C ALA A 105 -8.35 -4.87 6.30
N LEU A 106 -9.18 -3.88 6.64
CA LEU A 106 -8.77 -2.48 6.78
C LEU A 106 -7.71 -2.30 7.87
N LYS A 107 -7.87 -2.93 9.03
CA LYS A 107 -6.86 -2.91 10.10
C LYS A 107 -5.53 -3.48 9.64
N VAL A 108 -5.54 -4.61 8.93
CA VAL A 108 -4.33 -5.27 8.42
C VAL A 108 -3.61 -4.39 7.40
N VAL A 109 -4.33 -3.86 6.43
CA VAL A 109 -3.79 -2.93 5.42
C VAL A 109 -3.20 -1.68 6.09
N SER A 110 -3.92 -1.09 7.05
CA SER A 110 -3.45 0.08 7.79
C SER A 110 -2.21 -0.21 8.63
N LYS A 111 -2.12 -1.41 9.24
CA LYS A 111 -0.91 -1.87 9.96
C LYS A 111 0.29 -1.93 9.02
N GLY A 112 0.11 -2.44 7.80
CA GLY A 112 1.17 -2.48 6.79
C GLY A 112 1.65 -1.08 6.41
N VAL A 113 0.74 -0.14 6.12
CA VAL A 113 1.10 1.25 5.81
C VAL A 113 1.83 1.92 6.98
N ASN A 114 1.32 1.76 8.22
CA ASN A 114 1.95 2.33 9.40
C ASN A 114 3.34 1.74 9.68
N ALA A 115 3.61 0.49 9.29
CA ALA A 115 4.94 -0.12 9.42
C ALA A 115 6.00 0.55 8.54
N MET A 116 5.59 1.28 7.50
CA MET A 116 6.49 2.06 6.64
C MET A 116 6.83 3.44 7.23
N ARG A 117 6.09 3.91 8.26
CA ARG A 117 6.32 5.24 8.85
C ARG A 117 7.74 5.37 9.41
N GLY A 118 8.42 6.43 9.05
CA GLY A 118 9.77 6.73 9.51
C GLY A 118 10.42 7.83 8.70
N GLU A 119 11.65 8.17 9.06
CA GLU A 119 12.46 9.10 8.28
C GLU A 119 12.73 8.51 6.89
N GLY A 120 12.52 9.30 5.86
CA GLY A 120 12.76 8.90 4.47
C GLY A 120 11.56 8.25 3.75
N PHE A 121 10.40 8.09 4.41
CA PHE A 121 9.17 7.63 3.77
C PHE A 121 8.06 8.67 3.84
N GLY A 122 7.45 8.96 2.69
CA GLY A 122 6.24 9.76 2.57
C GLY A 122 5.13 9.00 1.88
N ALA A 123 3.87 9.26 2.25
CA ALA A 123 2.73 8.68 1.56
C ALA A 123 1.65 9.72 1.30
N MET A 124 1.08 9.70 0.11
CA MET A 124 -0.14 10.41 -0.24
C MET A 124 -1.26 9.38 -0.38
N ILE A 125 -2.29 9.48 0.46
CA ILE A 125 -3.42 8.56 0.48
C ILE A 125 -4.65 9.28 -0.07
N ILE A 126 -5.29 8.68 -1.07
CA ILE A 126 -6.58 9.12 -1.59
C ILE A 126 -7.64 8.20 -1.00
N THR A 127 -8.61 8.77 -0.31
CA THR A 127 -9.76 8.03 0.24
C THR A 127 -10.98 8.92 0.32
N HIS A 128 -12.14 8.33 0.18
CA HIS A 128 -13.43 8.94 0.49
C HIS A 128 -14.07 8.33 1.75
N TYR A 129 -13.37 7.37 2.41
CA TYR A 129 -13.82 6.75 3.64
C TYR A 129 -13.03 7.23 4.84
N GLN A 130 -13.65 7.97 5.70
CA GLN A 130 -13.01 8.50 6.91
C GLN A 130 -12.58 7.41 7.90
N ARG A 131 -13.22 6.23 7.85
CA ARG A 131 -12.85 5.09 8.71
C ARG A 131 -11.37 4.68 8.59
N LEU A 132 -10.72 4.92 7.44
CA LEU A 132 -9.29 4.69 7.27
C LEU A 132 -8.47 5.55 8.24
N LEU A 133 -8.89 6.79 8.47
CA LEU A 133 -8.19 7.77 9.32
C LEU A 133 -8.24 7.41 10.81
N ASN A 134 -9.10 6.47 11.21
CA ASN A 134 -9.08 5.90 12.56
C ASN A 134 -7.89 4.95 12.78
N TYR A 135 -7.27 4.47 11.72
CA TYR A 135 -6.15 3.52 11.75
C TYR A 135 -4.84 4.12 11.22
N ILE A 136 -4.93 5.10 10.31
CA ILE A 136 -3.77 5.82 9.77
C ILE A 136 -3.99 7.31 10.05
N THR A 137 -3.30 7.83 11.07
CA THR A 137 -3.37 9.26 11.39
C THR A 137 -2.56 10.05 10.36
N PRO A 138 -3.16 10.91 9.54
CA PRO A 138 -2.42 11.74 8.58
C PRO A 138 -1.71 12.89 9.29
N ASP A 139 -0.60 13.36 8.73
CA ASP A 139 0.07 14.58 9.19
C ASP A 139 -0.63 15.83 8.62
N VAL A 140 -1.12 15.73 7.38
CA VAL A 140 -1.86 16.79 6.69
C VAL A 140 -3.06 16.18 5.96
N VAL A 141 -4.18 16.88 5.99
CA VAL A 141 -5.40 16.55 5.26
C VAL A 141 -5.71 17.65 4.25
N HIS A 142 -5.92 17.25 3.00
CA HIS A 142 -6.38 18.12 1.93
C HIS A 142 -7.77 17.71 1.48
N VAL A 143 -8.70 18.67 1.44
CA VAL A 143 -10.04 18.46 0.89
C VAL A 143 -10.04 18.90 -0.57
N MET A 144 -10.43 17.99 -1.44
CA MET A 144 -10.45 18.21 -2.89
C MET A 144 -11.91 18.27 -3.40
N MET A 145 -12.24 19.34 -4.12
CA MET A 145 -13.54 19.50 -4.77
C MET A 145 -13.33 20.06 -6.18
N GLU A 146 -14.02 19.51 -7.16
CA GLU A 146 -13.95 19.95 -8.57
C GLU A 146 -12.50 20.09 -9.10
N GLY A 147 -11.62 19.15 -8.71
CA GLY A 147 -10.22 19.14 -9.15
C GLY A 147 -9.30 20.15 -8.45
N ARG A 148 -9.77 20.81 -7.37
CA ARG A 148 -8.99 21.80 -6.63
C ARG A 148 -8.94 21.45 -5.14
N VAL A 149 -7.82 21.74 -4.49
CA VAL A 149 -7.71 21.72 -3.04
C VAL A 149 -8.42 22.98 -2.50
N VAL A 150 -9.52 22.76 -1.78
CA VAL A 150 -10.36 23.86 -1.24
C VAL A 150 -10.08 24.12 0.24
N LEU A 151 -9.53 23.14 0.96
CA LEU A 151 -9.21 23.27 2.37
C LEU A 151 -8.01 22.36 2.71
N SER A 152 -7.17 22.81 3.63
CA SER A 152 -6.05 22.05 4.16
C SER A 152 -5.96 22.22 5.67
N GLY A 153 -5.57 21.17 6.38
CA GLY A 153 -5.43 21.21 7.85
C GLY A 153 -4.75 19.97 8.39
N GLY A 154 -4.67 19.85 9.70
CA GLY A 154 -4.17 18.68 10.40
C GLY A 154 -5.20 17.55 10.51
N PRO A 155 -4.91 16.52 11.33
CA PRO A 155 -5.81 15.37 11.53
C PRO A 155 -7.22 15.75 12.01
N GLU A 156 -7.33 16.85 12.75
CA GLU A 156 -8.61 17.37 13.26
C GLU A 156 -9.60 17.79 12.15
N LEU A 157 -9.05 18.13 10.98
CA LEU A 157 -9.87 18.47 9.82
C LEU A 157 -10.73 17.28 9.36
N ALA A 158 -10.16 16.08 9.36
CA ALA A 158 -10.88 14.85 9.00
C ALA A 158 -12.07 14.62 9.95
N ALA A 159 -11.84 14.71 11.27
CA ALA A 159 -12.89 14.54 12.27
C ALA A 159 -13.98 15.64 12.20
N ARG A 160 -13.62 16.85 11.79
CA ARG A 160 -14.58 17.93 11.56
C ARG A 160 -15.47 17.64 10.37
N LEU A 161 -14.88 17.21 9.25
CA LEU A 161 -15.62 16.87 8.03
C LEU A 161 -16.61 15.71 8.23
N GLU A 162 -16.25 14.75 9.08
CA GLU A 162 -17.14 13.65 9.43
C GLU A 162 -18.41 14.14 10.13
N ARG A 163 -18.29 15.11 11.01
CA ARG A 163 -19.43 15.66 11.77
C ARG A 163 -20.25 16.65 10.97
N GLU A 164 -19.62 17.50 10.15
CA GLU A 164 -20.23 18.65 9.49
C GLU A 164 -20.60 18.37 8.02
N GLY A 165 -20.04 17.31 7.42
CA GLY A 165 -20.14 17.03 5.98
C GLY A 165 -19.25 17.94 5.13
N TYR A 166 -19.31 17.74 3.81
CA TYR A 166 -18.54 18.54 2.82
C TYR A 166 -19.30 19.79 2.34
N ALA A 167 -20.56 19.94 2.73
CA ALA A 167 -21.39 21.04 2.26
C ALA A 167 -21.29 22.27 3.20
N LYS A 168 -20.46 23.22 2.78
CA LYS A 168 -20.65 24.65 3.05
C LYS A 168 -20.25 25.45 1.84
#